data_48a782e8f0bccdf129fefdcf2d82a6c1
#
_entry.id   48a782e8f0bccdf129fefdcf2d82a6c1
#
_cell.length_a   1.000
_cell.length_b   1.000
_cell.length_c   1.000
_cell.angle_alpha   90.00
_cell.angle_beta   90.00
_cell.angle_gamma   90.00
#
_symmetry.space_group_name_H-M   'P 1'
#
loop_
_entity.id
_entity.type
_entity.pdbx_description
1 polymer ?
#
loop_
_entity_poly.entity_id
_entity_poly.type
_entity_poly.pdbx_seq_one_letter_code
_entity_poly.pdbx_strand_id
1 'polypeptide(L)'
;MLSIGGIQEQKMKCNIKGKNKSHNTDDPRLREIVKNLESLKIGVDEPFRFHCTMCGKCCTNREDILLTPKDLFYISKELKKTPEDVVKEFCETYIGSASRFPIVRLYPTGYDKHCPLLNGNKCSVHAVKPVVCAMFPIGRVLQGSADGPKPEEITSDSVQYIFVKPGCGDDSETHTVREWFGEFGIPMEDEFFVNWQRTLNAVSSAIRRSEKDFSPETMNAIWNVVFGLIYLNYDTEQDFTEQFSDNAAKVMKLISMAEGTKGQS
;
A
#
# COMPACT_ATOMS: atom_id res chain seq x y z
N MET A 1 11.25 38.66 -14.46
CA MET A 1 10.06 38.61 -13.61
C MET A 1 9.07 37.64 -14.25
N LEU A 2 9.09 36.37 -13.85
CA LEU A 2 8.11 35.36 -14.27
C LEU A 2 7.24 35.07 -13.06
N SER A 3 5.98 35.44 -13.19
CA SER A 3 4.91 35.28 -12.22
C SER A 3 4.64 33.77 -11.97
N ILE A 4 4.90 33.30 -10.77
CA ILE A 4 4.48 31.98 -10.31
C ILE A 4 3.01 32.14 -9.90
N GLY A 5 2.11 31.72 -10.83
CA GLY A 5 0.67 31.70 -10.60
C GLY A 5 0.27 30.82 -9.42
N GLY A 6 -0.65 31.34 -8.62
CA GLY A 6 -1.09 30.89 -7.31
C GLY A 6 -1.44 29.41 -7.18
N ILE A 7 -0.67 28.73 -6.40
CA ILE A 7 -1.13 27.54 -5.66
C ILE A 7 -1.88 28.10 -4.46
N GLN A 8 -3.21 27.98 -4.48
CA GLN A 8 -4.02 28.27 -3.29
C GLN A 8 -3.52 27.37 -2.15
N GLU A 9 -2.98 28.00 -1.11
CA GLU A 9 -2.72 27.37 0.17
C GLU A 9 -4.06 26.91 0.82
N GLN A 10 -4.58 25.79 0.34
CA GLN A 10 -5.51 25.03 1.17
C GLN A 10 -4.68 24.38 2.27
N LYS A 11 -4.83 24.88 3.49
CA LYS A 11 -4.26 24.30 4.70
C LYS A 11 -4.76 22.87 4.83
N MET A 12 -4.05 21.93 4.19
CA MET A 12 -4.22 20.49 4.42
C MET A 12 -3.73 20.18 5.83
N LYS A 13 -4.63 20.27 6.81
CA LYS A 13 -4.42 19.67 8.12
C LYS A 13 -4.69 18.18 7.99
N CYS A 14 -3.80 17.47 7.32
CA CYS A 14 -3.75 16.03 7.45
C CYS A 14 -3.26 15.72 8.86
N ASN A 15 -4.20 15.42 9.77
CA ASN A 15 -3.90 14.97 11.12
C ASN A 15 -3.35 13.52 11.00
N ILE A 16 -2.10 13.38 10.57
CA ILE A 16 -1.36 12.14 10.85
C ILE A 16 -1.32 12.09 12.38
N LYS A 17 -2.23 11.31 12.96
CA LYS A 17 -2.29 11.13 14.41
C LYS A 17 -0.99 10.48 14.82
N GLY A 18 -0.04 11.30 15.26
CA GLY A 18 1.21 10.90 15.88
C GLY A 18 0.99 10.22 17.24
N LYS A 19 0.12 9.25 17.31
CA LYS A 19 0.14 8.24 18.35
C LYS A 19 0.97 7.10 17.80
N ASN A 20 2.25 7.07 18.22
CA ASN A 20 3.07 5.87 18.23
C ASN A 20 2.37 4.76 19.04
N LYS A 21 1.23 4.28 18.56
CA LYS A 21 0.92 2.88 18.77
C LYS A 21 1.93 2.18 17.86
N SER A 22 2.94 1.57 18.48
CA SER A 22 3.76 0.56 17.81
C SER A 22 2.77 -0.41 17.17
N HIS A 23 2.41 -0.15 15.91
CA HIS A 23 1.73 -1.15 15.10
C HIS A 23 2.78 -2.23 14.92
N ASN A 24 2.58 -3.24 15.69
CA ASN A 24 3.51 -4.25 16.06
C ASN A 24 3.90 -5.00 14.78
N THR A 25 5.17 -4.89 14.39
CA THR A 25 5.83 -5.89 13.53
C THR A 25 5.78 -7.28 14.16
N ASP A 26 5.14 -7.41 15.28
CA ASP A 26 4.96 -8.54 16.16
C ASP A 26 3.64 -9.32 15.92
N ASP A 27 2.99 -9.16 14.74
CA ASP A 27 1.85 -10.01 14.38
C ASP A 27 2.34 -11.48 14.32
N PRO A 28 1.82 -12.37 15.17
CA PRO A 28 2.23 -13.77 15.19
C PRO A 28 2.09 -14.46 13.83
N ARG A 29 1.11 -14.04 13.02
CA ARG A 29 0.88 -14.57 11.66
C ARG A 29 2.02 -14.19 10.73
N LEU A 30 2.47 -12.93 10.76
CA LEU A 30 3.60 -12.48 9.93
C LEU A 30 4.89 -13.18 10.32
N ARG A 31 5.14 -13.38 11.62
CA ARG A 31 6.30 -14.15 12.08
C ARG A 31 6.25 -15.60 11.59
N GLU A 32 5.08 -16.23 11.63
CA GLU A 32 4.89 -17.60 11.15
C GLU A 32 5.10 -17.67 9.63
N ILE A 33 4.57 -16.71 8.86
CA ILE A 33 4.80 -16.62 7.42
C ILE A 33 6.30 -16.46 7.12
N VAL A 34 6.98 -15.54 7.78
CA VAL A 34 8.43 -15.32 7.57
C VAL A 34 9.23 -16.58 7.93
N LYS A 35 8.90 -17.24 9.04
CA LYS A 35 9.57 -18.47 9.46
C LYS A 35 9.41 -19.62 8.46
N ASN A 36 8.24 -19.69 7.81
CA ASN A 36 7.89 -20.78 6.90
C ASN A 36 7.92 -20.34 5.42
N LEU A 37 8.51 -19.20 5.09
CA LEU A 37 8.40 -18.54 3.79
C LEU A 37 8.72 -19.49 2.62
N GLU A 38 9.82 -20.25 2.72
CA GLU A 38 10.24 -21.17 1.67
C GLU A 38 9.22 -22.28 1.40
N SER A 39 8.56 -22.79 2.43
CA SER A 39 7.54 -23.84 2.29
C SER A 39 6.16 -23.30 1.83
N LEU A 40 5.97 -22.00 1.88
CA LEU A 40 4.74 -21.35 1.43
C LEU A 40 4.82 -20.84 -0.01
N LYS A 41 6.02 -20.84 -0.61
CA LYS A 41 6.20 -20.42 -2.00
C LYS A 41 5.38 -21.29 -2.94
N ILE A 42 4.78 -20.63 -3.93
CA ILE A 42 3.99 -21.27 -4.98
C ILE A 42 4.40 -20.69 -6.33
N GLY A 43 4.58 -21.57 -7.32
CA GLY A 43 4.82 -21.18 -8.70
C GLY A 43 3.60 -20.58 -9.37
N VAL A 44 3.82 -19.72 -10.38
CA VAL A 44 2.72 -19.01 -11.06
C VAL A 44 1.72 -19.94 -11.76
N ASP A 45 2.18 -21.11 -12.20
CA ASP A 45 1.37 -22.14 -12.86
C ASP A 45 1.18 -23.38 -11.98
N GLU A 46 1.58 -23.32 -10.70
CA GLU A 46 1.37 -24.37 -9.72
C GLU A 46 -0.06 -24.31 -9.17
N PRO A 47 -0.78 -25.45 -9.09
CA PRO A 47 -2.17 -25.46 -8.65
C PRO A 47 -2.31 -25.31 -7.14
N PHE A 48 -3.31 -24.53 -6.71
CA PHE A 48 -3.78 -24.47 -5.34
C PHE A 48 -5.31 -24.65 -5.31
N ARG A 49 -5.85 -25.04 -4.16
CA ARG A 49 -7.29 -25.25 -3.99
C ARG A 49 -7.87 -24.18 -3.07
N PHE A 50 -8.84 -23.45 -3.61
CA PHE A 50 -9.61 -22.45 -2.88
C PHE A 50 -10.85 -22.05 -3.68
N HIS A 51 -11.98 -21.96 -2.98
CA HIS A 51 -13.21 -21.37 -3.50
C HIS A 51 -13.74 -20.31 -2.53
N CYS A 52 -13.98 -19.11 -3.04
CA CYS A 52 -14.49 -18.00 -2.23
C CYS A 52 -16.01 -18.10 -2.06
N THR A 53 -16.48 -18.55 -0.93
CA THR A 53 -17.93 -18.65 -0.60
C THR A 53 -18.55 -17.31 -0.20
N MET A 54 -17.86 -16.19 -0.35
CA MET A 54 -18.29 -14.84 0.07
C MET A 54 -18.81 -14.78 1.52
N CYS A 55 -18.22 -15.57 2.40
CA CYS A 55 -18.64 -15.69 3.80
C CYS A 55 -18.28 -14.49 4.67
N GLY A 56 -17.55 -13.49 4.16
CA GLY A 56 -17.12 -12.31 4.90
C GLY A 56 -16.03 -12.53 5.96
N LYS A 57 -15.60 -13.76 6.25
CA LYS A 57 -14.60 -14.02 7.29
C LYS A 57 -13.25 -13.35 7.03
N CYS A 58 -12.82 -13.27 5.76
CA CYS A 58 -11.60 -12.55 5.39
C CYS A 58 -11.72 -11.02 5.55
N CYS A 59 -12.93 -10.50 5.78
CA CYS A 59 -13.21 -9.09 6.02
C CYS A 59 -13.41 -8.77 7.50
N THR A 60 -13.29 -9.74 8.39
CA THR A 60 -13.43 -9.57 9.85
C THR A 60 -12.09 -9.81 10.54
N ASN A 61 -11.90 -9.13 11.67
CA ASN A 61 -10.69 -9.23 12.49
C ASN A 61 -9.38 -9.02 11.70
N ARG A 62 -9.40 -8.08 10.73
CA ARG A 62 -8.27 -7.73 9.87
C ARG A 62 -7.81 -6.31 10.16
N GLU A 63 -6.56 -6.19 10.56
CA GLU A 63 -5.90 -4.90 10.79
C GLU A 63 -4.76 -4.65 9.79
N ASP A 64 -4.67 -5.46 8.76
CA ASP A 64 -3.55 -5.54 7.83
C ASP A 64 -3.92 -5.20 6.37
N ILE A 65 -5.08 -4.61 6.12
CA ILE A 65 -5.49 -4.20 4.78
C ILE A 65 -4.87 -2.84 4.46
N LEU A 66 -3.64 -2.88 4.00
CA LEU A 66 -2.90 -1.71 3.54
C LEU A 66 -3.34 -1.36 2.12
N LEU A 67 -3.56 -0.07 1.87
CA LEU A 67 -3.92 0.44 0.55
C LEU A 67 -2.67 0.97 -0.16
N THR A 68 -2.50 0.58 -1.40
CA THR A 68 -1.60 1.27 -2.32
C THR A 68 -2.24 2.56 -2.82
N PRO A 69 -1.49 3.49 -3.42
CA PRO A 69 -2.08 4.66 -4.10
C PRO A 69 -3.11 4.27 -5.17
N LYS A 70 -2.86 3.17 -5.89
CA LYS A 70 -3.76 2.64 -6.92
C LYS A 70 -5.08 2.13 -6.31
N ASP A 71 -5.00 1.41 -5.20
CA ASP A 71 -6.21 0.96 -4.49
C ASP A 71 -7.06 2.14 -4.05
N LEU A 72 -6.44 3.14 -3.43
CA LEU A 72 -7.15 4.34 -2.95
C LEU A 72 -7.80 5.10 -4.11
N PHE A 73 -7.09 5.25 -5.23
CA PHE A 73 -7.62 5.90 -6.43
C PHE A 73 -8.88 5.19 -6.97
N TYR A 74 -8.84 3.88 -7.18
CA TYR A 74 -9.98 3.15 -7.74
C TYR A 74 -11.14 3.04 -6.74
N ILE A 75 -10.88 2.90 -5.45
CA ILE A 75 -11.93 2.97 -4.41
C ILE A 75 -12.59 4.35 -4.43
N SER A 76 -11.81 5.43 -4.54
CA SER A 76 -12.32 6.80 -4.60
C SER A 76 -13.23 7.01 -5.82
N LYS A 77 -12.80 6.52 -6.97
CA LYS A 77 -13.58 6.56 -8.21
C LYS A 77 -14.89 5.79 -8.09
N GLU A 78 -14.86 4.57 -7.56
CA GLU A 78 -16.05 3.72 -7.36
C GLU A 78 -17.06 4.35 -6.40
N LEU A 79 -16.57 4.91 -5.30
CA LEU A 79 -17.40 5.56 -4.30
C LEU A 79 -17.81 7.00 -4.68
N LYS A 80 -17.32 7.53 -5.80
CA LYS A 80 -17.52 8.92 -6.25
C LYS A 80 -17.13 9.92 -5.16
N LYS A 81 -16.02 9.69 -4.51
CA LYS A 81 -15.44 10.50 -3.44
C LYS A 81 -14.02 10.92 -3.82
N THR A 82 -13.53 11.99 -3.22
CA THR A 82 -12.10 12.31 -3.33
C THR A 82 -11.25 11.31 -2.55
N PRO A 83 -9.96 11.08 -2.91
CA PRO A 83 -9.06 10.25 -2.12
C PRO A 83 -8.98 10.71 -0.65
N GLU A 84 -9.04 12.02 -0.40
CA GLU A 84 -9.04 12.58 0.95
C GLU A 84 -10.28 12.18 1.75
N ASP A 85 -11.47 12.23 1.14
CA ASP A 85 -12.72 11.81 1.78
C ASP A 85 -12.73 10.32 2.11
N VAL A 86 -12.23 9.49 1.19
CA VAL A 86 -12.10 8.03 1.43
C VAL A 86 -11.14 7.75 2.59
N VAL A 87 -9.99 8.42 2.63
CA VAL A 87 -9.06 8.28 3.76
C VAL A 87 -9.71 8.70 5.07
N LYS A 88 -10.40 9.83 5.08
CA LYS A 88 -11.04 10.37 6.27
C LYS A 88 -12.16 9.49 6.82
N GLU A 89 -12.93 8.86 5.93
CA GLU A 89 -14.11 8.08 6.30
C GLU A 89 -13.78 6.62 6.62
N PHE A 90 -12.86 5.99 5.87
CA PHE A 90 -12.65 4.56 5.92
C PHE A 90 -11.25 4.13 6.38
N CYS A 91 -10.30 5.05 6.49
CA CYS A 91 -8.92 4.70 6.72
C CYS A 91 -8.35 5.31 7.99
N GLU A 92 -7.25 4.76 8.43
CA GLU A 92 -6.30 5.46 9.28
C GLU A 92 -4.96 5.60 8.58
N THR A 93 -4.20 6.61 8.98
CA THR A 93 -2.87 6.90 8.44
C THR A 93 -1.86 7.01 9.57
N TYR A 94 -0.68 6.46 9.35
CA TYR A 94 0.43 6.49 10.30
C TYR A 94 1.77 6.37 9.59
N ILE A 95 2.85 6.65 10.29
CA ILE A 95 4.20 6.41 9.76
C ILE A 95 4.65 5.02 10.17
N GLY A 96 4.98 4.19 9.18
CA GLY A 96 5.48 2.84 9.41
C GLY A 96 6.79 2.87 10.20
N SER A 97 6.88 2.08 11.26
CA SER A 97 8.07 2.07 12.14
C SER A 97 9.34 1.64 11.40
N ALA A 98 9.25 0.62 10.56
CA ALA A 98 10.37 0.12 9.76
C ALA A 98 10.57 0.89 8.46
N SER A 99 9.49 1.16 7.72
CA SER A 99 9.57 1.84 6.42
C SER A 99 9.82 3.34 6.53
N ARG A 100 9.46 3.97 7.65
CA ARG A 100 9.44 5.43 7.81
C ARG A 100 8.63 6.16 6.74
N PHE A 101 7.72 5.45 6.11
CA PHE A 101 6.85 5.92 5.02
C PHE A 101 5.41 6.07 5.52
N PRO A 102 4.62 7.04 5.02
CA PRO A 102 3.20 7.14 5.31
C PRO A 102 2.45 5.89 4.83
N ILE A 103 1.67 5.29 5.72
CA ILE A 103 0.87 4.10 5.45
C ILE A 103 -0.60 4.49 5.55
N VAL A 104 -1.38 4.01 4.58
CA VAL A 104 -2.84 4.07 4.58
C VAL A 104 -3.37 2.67 4.75
N ARG A 105 -4.24 2.45 5.73
CA ARG A 105 -4.92 1.16 5.91
C ARG A 105 -6.41 1.37 6.15
N LEU A 106 -7.22 0.40 5.76
CA LEU A 106 -8.62 0.39 6.14
C LEU A 106 -8.75 0.27 7.66
N TYR A 107 -9.58 1.14 8.27
CA TYR A 107 -9.78 1.17 9.72
C TYR A 107 -10.93 0.24 10.12
N PRO A 108 -10.65 -0.92 10.77
CA PRO A 108 -11.69 -1.86 11.15
C PRO A 108 -12.71 -1.24 12.11
N THR A 109 -13.97 -1.53 11.89
CA THR A 109 -15.10 -0.97 12.66
C THR A 109 -15.87 -2.06 13.41
N GLY A 110 -16.66 -1.65 14.40
CA GLY A 110 -17.46 -2.57 15.19
C GLY A 110 -16.67 -3.42 16.20
N TYR A 111 -17.39 -4.22 16.96
CA TYR A 111 -16.82 -5.10 17.98
C TYR A 111 -16.02 -6.24 17.36
N ASP A 112 -16.48 -6.75 16.23
CA ASP A 112 -15.85 -7.82 15.43
C ASP A 112 -14.76 -7.32 14.50
N LYS A 113 -14.39 -6.03 14.58
CA LYS A 113 -13.35 -5.39 13.75
C LYS A 113 -13.51 -5.70 12.26
N HIS A 114 -14.71 -5.55 11.72
CA HIS A 114 -14.94 -5.78 10.31
C HIS A 114 -14.44 -4.61 9.44
N CYS A 115 -14.17 -4.94 8.18
CA CYS A 115 -13.78 -3.98 7.16
C CYS A 115 -14.86 -2.88 7.02
N PRO A 116 -14.50 -1.58 7.01
CA PRO A 116 -15.47 -0.49 6.90
C PRO A 116 -16.22 -0.46 5.55
N LEU A 117 -15.71 -1.17 4.55
CA LEU A 117 -16.31 -1.32 3.22
C LEU A 117 -17.18 -2.59 3.10
N LEU A 118 -17.40 -3.32 4.20
CA LEU A 118 -18.27 -4.48 4.24
C LEU A 118 -19.71 -4.04 4.50
N ASN A 119 -20.62 -4.37 3.59
CA ASN A 119 -22.06 -4.15 3.74
C ASN A 119 -22.78 -5.50 3.80
N GLY A 120 -23.24 -5.89 4.99
CA GLY A 120 -23.66 -7.26 5.26
C GLY A 120 -22.50 -8.22 5.04
N ASN A 121 -22.63 -9.18 4.11
CA ASN A 121 -21.56 -10.12 3.74
C ASN A 121 -20.88 -9.75 2.40
N LYS A 122 -21.15 -8.57 1.83
CA LYS A 122 -20.64 -8.17 0.52
C LYS A 122 -19.73 -6.96 0.63
N CYS A 123 -18.61 -7.01 -0.09
CA CYS A 123 -17.73 -5.87 -0.25
C CYS A 123 -18.40 -4.80 -1.12
N SER A 124 -18.56 -3.57 -0.62
CA SER A 124 -19.17 -2.46 -1.36
C SER A 124 -18.33 -2.00 -2.57
N VAL A 125 -17.04 -2.32 -2.57
CA VAL A 125 -16.09 -2.01 -3.65
C VAL A 125 -15.55 -3.29 -4.29
N HIS A 126 -16.37 -4.34 -4.42
CA HIS A 126 -15.89 -5.66 -4.87
C HIS A 126 -15.22 -5.62 -6.24
N ALA A 127 -15.70 -4.81 -7.16
CA ALA A 127 -15.12 -4.68 -8.51
C ALA A 127 -13.72 -4.06 -8.52
N VAL A 128 -13.41 -3.25 -7.51
CA VAL A 128 -12.15 -2.51 -7.36
C VAL A 128 -11.52 -2.74 -5.98
N LYS A 129 -11.77 -3.90 -5.39
CA LYS A 129 -11.28 -4.23 -4.05
C LYS A 129 -9.75 -4.11 -3.98
N PRO A 130 -9.19 -3.73 -2.82
CA PRO A 130 -7.74 -3.60 -2.67
C PRO A 130 -7.00 -4.82 -3.21
N VAL A 131 -5.84 -4.60 -3.82
CA VAL A 131 -5.06 -5.67 -4.44
C VAL A 131 -4.75 -6.81 -3.47
N VAL A 132 -4.48 -6.50 -2.20
CA VAL A 132 -4.27 -7.51 -1.16
C VAL A 132 -5.52 -8.36 -0.90
N CYS A 133 -6.71 -7.81 -1.08
CA CYS A 133 -7.97 -8.54 -0.96
C CYS A 133 -8.28 -9.33 -2.24
N ALA A 134 -7.92 -8.79 -3.40
CA ALA A 134 -8.11 -9.46 -4.69
C ALA A 134 -7.20 -10.68 -4.84
N MET A 135 -5.96 -10.57 -4.43
CA MET A 135 -5.00 -11.68 -4.46
C MET A 135 -5.29 -12.78 -3.43
N PHE A 136 -5.96 -12.46 -2.30
CA PHE A 136 -6.20 -13.45 -1.24
C PHE A 136 -6.81 -14.75 -1.81
N PRO A 137 -6.28 -15.94 -1.47
CA PRO A 137 -5.32 -16.25 -0.39
C PRO A 137 -3.83 -16.21 -0.78
N ILE A 138 -3.51 -15.72 -1.97
CA ILE A 138 -2.13 -15.56 -2.44
C ILE A 138 -1.54 -14.26 -1.88
N GLY A 139 -0.29 -14.32 -1.44
CA GLY A 139 0.51 -13.15 -1.07
C GLY A 139 1.62 -12.91 -2.08
N ARG A 140 2.06 -11.63 -2.21
CA ARG A 140 3.29 -11.23 -2.92
C ARG A 140 4.40 -10.96 -1.92
N VAL A 141 5.58 -11.44 -2.20
CA VAL A 141 6.81 -11.13 -1.46
C VAL A 141 7.89 -10.70 -2.45
N LEU A 142 8.74 -9.77 -2.04
CA LEU A 142 9.92 -9.40 -2.82
C LEU A 142 11.11 -10.23 -2.35
N GLN A 143 11.82 -10.83 -3.28
CA GLN A 143 13.11 -11.44 -2.98
C GLN A 143 14.11 -10.32 -2.67
N GLY A 144 14.87 -10.47 -1.60
CA GLY A 144 15.86 -9.47 -1.21
C GLY A 144 16.65 -9.87 0.03
N SER A 145 17.63 -9.04 0.39
CA SER A 145 18.41 -9.18 1.61
C SER A 145 17.60 -8.84 2.86
N ALA A 146 18.16 -9.11 4.04
CA ALA A 146 17.54 -8.78 5.34
C ALA A 146 17.21 -7.28 5.49
N ASP A 147 17.97 -6.40 4.80
CA ASP A 147 17.76 -4.96 4.78
C ASP A 147 16.74 -4.51 3.70
N GLY A 148 16.15 -5.46 2.97
CA GLY A 148 15.28 -5.23 1.82
C GLY A 148 16.07 -5.05 0.50
N PRO A 149 15.40 -5.21 -0.66
CA PRO A 149 16.04 -5.00 -1.95
C PRO A 149 16.31 -3.50 -2.18
N LYS A 150 17.39 -3.18 -2.90
CA LYS A 150 17.60 -1.81 -3.37
C LYS A 150 16.57 -1.48 -4.47
N PRO A 151 16.21 -0.19 -4.65
CA PRO A 151 15.21 0.19 -5.64
C PRO A 151 15.51 -0.33 -7.06
N GLU A 152 16.78 -0.30 -7.47
CA GLU A 152 17.25 -0.77 -8.78
C GLU A 152 17.18 -2.29 -8.95
N GLU A 153 17.19 -3.05 -7.86
CA GLU A 153 17.12 -4.51 -7.85
C GLU A 153 15.66 -5.01 -7.95
N ILE A 154 14.68 -4.13 -7.74
CA ILE A 154 13.26 -4.49 -7.80
C ILE A 154 12.82 -4.57 -9.26
N THR A 155 12.55 -5.78 -9.73
CA THR A 155 12.03 -6.08 -11.07
C THR A 155 10.85 -7.05 -10.95
N SER A 156 10.16 -7.33 -12.04
CA SER A 156 9.11 -8.36 -12.05
C SER A 156 9.65 -9.74 -11.62
N ASP A 157 10.89 -10.06 -11.96
CA ASP A 157 11.51 -11.34 -11.60
C ASP A 157 11.83 -11.46 -10.11
N SER A 158 11.93 -10.34 -9.38
CA SER A 158 12.12 -10.34 -7.93
C SER A 158 10.83 -10.62 -7.14
N VAL A 159 9.69 -10.70 -7.83
CA VAL A 159 8.39 -10.99 -7.22
C VAL A 159 8.19 -12.48 -7.07
N GLN A 160 7.89 -12.91 -5.86
CA GLN A 160 7.53 -14.28 -5.53
C GLN A 160 6.13 -14.33 -4.94
N TYR A 161 5.49 -15.49 -5.06
CA TYR A 161 4.16 -15.70 -4.53
C TYR A 161 4.18 -16.73 -3.42
N ILE A 162 3.30 -16.55 -2.45
CA ILE A 162 3.09 -17.49 -1.37
C ILE A 162 1.61 -17.84 -1.26
N PHE A 163 1.31 -19.09 -0.97
CA PHE A 163 -0.03 -19.55 -0.63
C PHE A 163 -0.12 -19.83 0.86
N VAL A 164 -1.02 -19.11 1.53
CA VAL A 164 -1.32 -19.37 2.95
C VAL A 164 -2.73 -19.91 3.03
N LYS A 165 -2.88 -21.18 3.40
CA LYS A 165 -4.21 -21.81 3.49
C LYS A 165 -5.13 -20.97 4.39
N PRO A 166 -6.25 -20.43 3.86
CA PRO A 166 -7.10 -19.54 4.61
C PRO A 166 -8.04 -20.30 5.55
N GLY A 167 -8.49 -19.64 6.62
CA GLY A 167 -9.52 -20.15 7.52
C GLY A 167 -10.96 -19.90 7.02
N CYS A 168 -11.15 -19.63 5.72
CA CYS A 168 -12.46 -19.31 5.12
C CYS A 168 -12.53 -19.88 3.70
N GLY A 169 -13.73 -19.86 3.10
CA GLY A 169 -13.96 -20.53 1.83
C GLY A 169 -13.93 -22.06 1.99
N ASP A 170 -13.76 -22.76 0.88
CA ASP A 170 -13.57 -24.21 0.82
C ASP A 170 -12.56 -24.59 -0.28
N ASP A 171 -12.28 -25.89 -0.42
CA ASP A 171 -11.28 -26.43 -1.34
C ASP A 171 -11.96 -27.03 -2.62
N SER A 172 -13.15 -26.56 -3.01
CA SER A 172 -13.92 -27.15 -4.12
C SER A 172 -13.39 -26.79 -5.50
N GLU A 173 -12.67 -25.70 -5.63
CA GLU A 173 -12.10 -25.22 -6.89
C GLU A 173 -10.57 -25.30 -6.88
N THR A 174 -10.00 -25.46 -8.07
CA THR A 174 -8.55 -25.49 -8.30
C THR A 174 -8.18 -24.38 -9.24
N HIS A 175 -7.18 -23.58 -8.87
CA HIS A 175 -6.67 -22.46 -9.65
C HIS A 175 -5.14 -22.51 -9.68
N THR A 176 -4.55 -21.87 -10.68
CA THR A 176 -3.17 -21.41 -10.63
C THR A 176 -3.12 -19.94 -10.19
N VAL A 177 -1.95 -19.45 -9.77
CA VAL A 177 -1.79 -18.03 -9.43
C VAL A 177 -2.15 -17.15 -10.63
N ARG A 178 -1.76 -17.56 -11.84
CA ARG A 178 -2.05 -16.85 -13.08
C ARG A 178 -3.54 -16.74 -13.35
N GLU A 179 -4.28 -17.84 -13.25
CA GLU A 179 -5.72 -17.86 -13.45
C GLU A 179 -6.43 -17.00 -12.41
N TRP A 180 -6.10 -17.19 -11.12
CA TRP A 180 -6.67 -16.44 -10.02
C TRP A 180 -6.48 -14.92 -10.15
N PHE A 181 -5.29 -14.49 -10.53
CA PHE A 181 -5.01 -13.07 -10.74
C PHE A 181 -5.73 -12.53 -11.98
N GLY A 182 -5.85 -13.34 -13.03
CA GLY A 182 -6.58 -12.99 -14.25
C GLY A 182 -8.05 -12.66 -14.00
N GLU A 183 -8.71 -13.33 -13.05
CA GLU A 183 -10.09 -13.05 -12.66
C GLU A 183 -10.29 -11.63 -12.11
N PHE A 184 -9.23 -11.05 -11.52
CA PHE A 184 -9.25 -9.69 -10.95
C PHE A 184 -8.48 -8.68 -11.79
N GLY A 185 -8.07 -9.03 -13.00
CA GLY A 185 -7.31 -8.15 -13.89
C GLY A 185 -5.93 -7.76 -13.33
N ILE A 186 -5.35 -8.59 -12.47
CA ILE A 186 -4.01 -8.36 -11.91
C ILE A 186 -2.98 -8.96 -12.87
N PRO A 187 -2.14 -8.13 -13.54
CA PRO A 187 -1.14 -8.66 -14.45
C PRO A 187 -0.02 -9.37 -13.69
N MET A 188 0.54 -10.42 -14.30
CA MET A 188 1.71 -11.12 -13.73
C MET A 188 2.94 -10.19 -13.74
N GLU A 189 3.14 -9.45 -14.82
CA GLU A 189 4.12 -8.36 -14.91
C GLU A 189 3.43 -7.05 -14.54
N ASP A 190 3.41 -6.75 -13.24
CA ASP A 190 2.71 -5.58 -12.69
C ASP A 190 3.69 -4.40 -12.56
N GLU A 191 3.81 -3.63 -13.62
CA GLU A 191 4.68 -2.44 -13.68
C GLU A 191 4.36 -1.43 -12.56
N PHE A 192 3.07 -1.26 -12.23
CA PHE A 192 2.70 -0.38 -11.12
C PHE A 192 3.28 -0.92 -9.83
N PHE A 193 3.15 -2.22 -9.55
CA PHE A 193 3.70 -2.81 -8.32
C PHE A 193 5.20 -2.59 -8.22
N VAL A 194 5.94 -2.85 -9.30
CA VAL A 194 7.40 -2.63 -9.34
C VAL A 194 7.74 -1.16 -9.06
N ASN A 195 7.10 -0.23 -9.77
CA ASN A 195 7.35 1.20 -9.61
C ASN A 195 6.95 1.72 -8.23
N TRP A 196 5.85 1.21 -7.67
CA TRP A 196 5.43 1.50 -6.31
C TRP A 196 6.47 1.04 -5.28
N GLN A 197 6.96 -0.18 -5.40
CA GLN A 197 7.97 -0.73 -4.49
C GLN A 197 9.30 0.02 -4.60
N ARG A 198 9.72 0.39 -5.80
CA ARG A 198 10.91 1.23 -6.03
C ARG A 198 10.76 2.58 -5.35
N THR A 199 9.63 3.25 -5.56
CA THR A 199 9.34 4.56 -4.96
C THR A 199 9.34 4.46 -3.43
N LEU A 200 8.63 3.48 -2.86
CA LEU A 200 8.55 3.24 -1.42
C LEU A 200 9.95 3.03 -0.84
N ASN A 201 10.75 2.15 -1.44
CA ASN A 201 12.10 1.85 -0.93
C ASN A 201 13.05 3.04 -1.06
N ALA A 202 13.01 3.77 -2.16
CA ALA A 202 13.84 4.96 -2.37
C ALA A 202 13.52 6.04 -1.34
N VAL A 203 12.24 6.38 -1.16
CA VAL A 203 11.78 7.38 -0.19
C VAL A 203 12.11 6.95 1.24
N SER A 204 11.82 5.69 1.59
CA SER A 204 12.10 5.13 2.93
C SER A 204 13.58 5.20 3.25
N SER A 205 14.43 4.83 2.31
CA SER A 205 15.88 4.87 2.50
C SER A 205 16.41 6.30 2.69
N ALA A 206 15.92 7.25 1.89
CA ALA A 206 16.30 8.64 2.01
C ALA A 206 15.84 9.25 3.35
N ILE A 207 14.62 8.99 3.77
CA ILE A 207 14.10 9.45 5.06
C ILE A 207 14.94 8.87 6.21
N ARG A 208 15.21 7.57 6.22
CA ARG A 208 16.04 6.93 7.27
C ARG A 208 17.45 7.54 7.38
N ARG A 209 18.06 7.91 6.24
CA ARG A 209 19.38 8.59 6.25
C ARG A 209 19.32 10.00 6.81
N SER A 210 18.21 10.69 6.61
CA SER A 210 18.09 12.13 6.86
C SER A 210 17.33 12.47 8.13
N GLU A 211 16.54 11.56 8.67
CA GLU A 211 15.59 11.80 9.76
C GLU A 211 16.26 12.40 11.01
N LYS A 212 17.50 11.99 11.30
CA LYS A 212 18.26 12.47 12.47
C LYS A 212 18.66 13.95 12.39
N ASP A 213 18.65 14.51 11.17
CA ASP A 213 19.16 15.85 10.91
C ASP A 213 18.03 16.90 10.87
N PHE A 214 16.79 16.46 10.98
CA PHE A 214 15.62 17.34 10.92
C PHE A 214 14.89 17.41 12.26
N SER A 215 14.29 18.58 12.53
CA SER A 215 13.38 18.70 13.66
C SER A 215 12.13 17.83 13.47
N PRO A 216 11.43 17.46 14.55
CA PRO A 216 10.16 16.74 14.46
C PRO A 216 9.13 17.45 13.59
N GLU A 217 9.09 18.79 13.63
CA GLU A 217 8.17 19.61 12.83
C GLU A 217 8.52 19.52 11.35
N THR A 218 9.81 19.60 11.00
CA THR A 218 10.29 19.45 9.62
C THR A 218 9.99 18.05 9.10
N MET A 219 10.25 17.02 9.89
CA MET A 219 9.91 15.64 9.49
C MET A 219 8.41 15.45 9.28
N ASN A 220 7.59 16.03 10.15
CA ASN A 220 6.13 15.97 9.98
C ASN A 220 5.68 16.68 8.69
N ALA A 221 6.29 17.81 8.35
CA ALA A 221 6.02 18.50 7.08
C ALA A 221 6.43 17.65 5.87
N ILE A 222 7.59 16.99 5.92
CA ILE A 222 8.05 16.07 4.86
C ILE A 222 7.06 14.92 4.68
N TRP A 223 6.65 14.25 5.76
CA TRP A 223 5.68 13.15 5.68
C TRP A 223 4.32 13.60 5.13
N ASN A 224 3.86 14.80 5.50
CA ASN A 224 2.60 15.34 4.98
C ASN A 224 2.70 15.61 3.47
N VAL A 225 3.83 16.13 2.99
CA VAL A 225 4.03 16.36 1.56
C VAL A 225 4.12 15.02 0.80
N VAL A 226 4.88 14.05 1.31
CA VAL A 226 4.96 12.71 0.71
C VAL A 226 3.59 12.06 0.67
N PHE A 227 2.84 12.10 1.77
CA PHE A 227 1.50 11.56 1.85
C PHE A 227 0.54 12.23 0.85
N GLY A 228 0.55 13.55 0.81
CA GLY A 228 -0.31 14.32 -0.11
C GLY A 228 -0.04 13.99 -1.58
N LEU A 229 1.24 13.96 -1.99
CA LEU A 229 1.62 13.66 -3.36
C LEU A 229 1.34 12.19 -3.73
N ILE A 230 1.67 11.25 -2.85
CA ILE A 230 1.60 9.83 -3.19
C ILE A 230 0.17 9.28 -3.09
N TYR A 231 -0.64 9.76 -2.15
CA TYR A 231 -1.96 9.17 -1.90
C TYR A 231 -3.14 10.06 -2.27
N LEU A 232 -3.01 11.38 -2.22
CA LEU A 232 -4.17 12.28 -2.32
C LEU A 232 -4.23 13.08 -3.61
N ASN A 233 -3.10 13.37 -4.24
CA ASN A 233 -3.02 14.28 -5.40
C ASN A 233 -3.39 13.59 -6.70
N TYR A 234 -4.65 13.15 -6.80
CA TYR A 234 -5.19 12.49 -7.99
C TYR A 234 -6.55 13.06 -8.39
N ASP A 235 -6.70 13.24 -9.70
CA ASP A 235 -7.98 13.45 -10.36
C ASP A 235 -8.51 12.07 -10.82
N THR A 236 -9.62 11.62 -10.26
CA THR A 236 -10.20 10.29 -10.55
C THR A 236 -10.78 10.18 -11.96
N GLU A 237 -10.90 11.28 -12.70
CA GLU A 237 -11.37 11.28 -14.08
C GLU A 237 -10.22 11.13 -15.09
N GLN A 238 -8.96 11.21 -14.64
CA GLN A 238 -7.76 11.06 -15.48
C GLN A 238 -7.09 9.70 -15.26
N ASP A 239 -6.12 9.36 -16.12
CA ASP A 239 -5.36 8.11 -15.98
C ASP A 239 -4.52 8.12 -14.70
N PHE A 240 -4.59 7.04 -13.97
CA PHE A 240 -3.85 6.87 -12.72
C PHE A 240 -2.34 6.79 -12.93
N THR A 241 -1.90 6.06 -13.97
CA THR A 241 -0.49 5.68 -14.16
C THR A 241 0.37 6.90 -14.43
N GLU A 242 -0.10 7.81 -15.28
CA GLU A 242 0.58 9.07 -15.57
C GLU A 242 0.68 9.94 -14.33
N GLN A 243 -0.43 10.12 -13.61
CA GLN A 243 -0.46 10.91 -12.38
C GLN A 243 0.46 10.35 -11.29
N PHE A 244 0.47 9.01 -11.12
CA PHE A 244 1.37 8.36 -10.16
C PHE A 244 2.84 8.61 -10.52
N SER A 245 3.20 8.45 -11.79
CA SER A 245 4.57 8.68 -12.25
C SER A 245 5.03 10.11 -11.98
N ASP A 246 4.19 11.10 -12.27
CA ASP A 246 4.46 12.50 -12.00
C ASP A 246 4.59 12.80 -10.51
N ASN A 247 3.71 12.27 -9.70
CA ASN A 247 3.72 12.47 -8.25
C ASN A 247 4.94 11.80 -7.60
N ALA A 248 5.30 10.59 -8.03
CA ALA A 248 6.52 9.91 -7.58
C ALA A 248 7.78 10.70 -7.95
N ALA A 249 7.86 11.23 -9.19
CA ALA A 249 8.97 12.07 -9.62
C ALA A 249 9.09 13.36 -8.78
N LYS A 250 7.96 14.01 -8.46
CA LYS A 250 7.94 15.18 -7.57
C LYS A 250 8.49 14.86 -6.17
N VAL A 251 8.07 13.73 -5.59
CA VAL A 251 8.57 13.28 -4.28
C VAL A 251 10.07 13.02 -4.35
N MET A 252 10.56 12.30 -5.36
CA MET A 252 11.99 12.02 -5.51
C MET A 252 12.82 13.31 -5.67
N LYS A 253 12.30 14.28 -6.41
CA LYS A 253 12.94 15.59 -6.54
C LYS A 253 13.01 16.33 -5.20
N LEU A 254 11.94 16.36 -4.42
CA LEU A 254 11.92 17.01 -3.11
C LEU A 254 12.93 16.36 -2.15
N ILE A 255 13.02 15.04 -2.16
CA ILE A 255 13.99 14.31 -1.33
C ILE A 255 15.42 14.62 -1.74
N SER A 256 15.73 14.63 -3.04
CA SER A 256 17.08 14.95 -3.53
C SER A 256 17.50 16.39 -3.19
N MET A 257 16.55 17.34 -3.22
CA MET A 257 16.79 18.73 -2.81
C MET A 257 17.10 18.81 -1.30
N ALA A 258 16.35 18.07 -0.47
CA ALA A 258 16.58 18.02 0.98
C ALA A 258 17.95 17.38 1.33
N GLU A 259 18.41 16.40 0.56
CA GLU A 259 19.75 15.82 0.72
C GLU A 259 20.87 16.75 0.23
N GLY A 260 20.64 17.49 -0.87
CA GLY A 260 21.61 18.39 -1.49
C GLY A 260 21.89 19.68 -0.69
N THR A 261 20.95 20.15 0.13
CA THR A 261 21.16 21.30 1.03
C THR A 261 22.15 21.04 2.16
N LYS A 262 22.50 19.78 2.42
CA LYS A 262 23.48 19.39 3.46
C LYS A 262 24.94 19.57 3.04
N GLY A 263 25.23 19.66 1.74
CA GLY A 263 26.60 19.85 1.23
C GLY A 263 27.11 21.28 1.27
N GLN A 264 26.30 22.24 1.74
CA GLN A 264 26.63 23.68 1.74
C GLN A 264 26.62 24.33 3.14
N SER A 265 26.57 23.54 4.22
CA SER A 265 26.58 24.07 5.59
C SER A 265 27.88 23.73 6.32
#